data_b2a821e919e0153bcedbf81c5fa4ac14
#
_entry.id   b2a821e919e0153bcedbf81c5fa4ac14
#
_cell.length_a   1.000
_cell.length_b   1.000
_cell.length_c   1.000
_cell.angle_alpha   90.00
_cell.angle_beta   90.00
_cell.angle_gamma   90.00
#
_symmetry.space_group_name_H-M   'P 1'
#
loop_
_entity.id
_entity.type
_entity.pdbx_description
1 polymer ?
#
loop_
_entity_poly.entity_id
_entity_poly.type
_entity_poly.pdbx_seq_one_letter_code
_entity_poly.pdbx_strand_id
1 'polypeptide(L)'
;MIYSSITELVGRTPLVEVSGFENQKARIVVKVEAFNPGGSVKDRIALAMIEDAEKNGVLKPGATIIEPTSGNTGVGLAWVGVAKGYKTILTMPETMSVERRNLLKAYGAKLELTPGTEGMKGAIARAEQLRATIPGAVILGQFVNPANPAIHEQTTGEEVWTDTDGKVEIFVAGVGTGGTVSGVGSALKKHNSAVKVVAVEPASSAVLTTGVPGKHKIQGIGAGFVPSTYNPDAVDEVITVTDDDAFAGARKLARTKGLLVGISSGAAFSAALALARKDENAGKLIVALLPDTGERYLSTSLFE
;
A
#
# COMPACT_ATOMS: atom_id res chain seq x y z
N MET A 1 -10.29 5.85 -26.40
CA MET A 1 -9.96 4.45 -26.04
C MET A 1 -11.13 3.92 -25.23
N ILE A 2 -11.61 2.70 -25.49
CA ILE A 2 -12.69 2.04 -24.74
C ILE A 2 -12.10 0.80 -24.09
N TYR A 3 -12.25 0.69 -22.76
CA TYR A 3 -11.84 -0.48 -21.99
C TYR A 3 -13.02 -1.42 -21.80
N SER A 4 -12.77 -2.71 -21.78
CA SER A 4 -13.81 -3.74 -21.59
C SER A 4 -14.14 -3.96 -20.10
N SER A 5 -13.21 -3.63 -19.22
CA SER A 5 -13.36 -3.73 -17.77
C SER A 5 -12.63 -2.60 -17.04
N ILE A 6 -13.18 -2.18 -15.91
CA ILE A 6 -12.52 -1.22 -15.00
C ILE A 6 -11.19 -1.76 -14.46
N THR A 7 -11.00 -3.09 -14.41
CA THR A 7 -9.76 -3.73 -13.95
C THR A 7 -8.57 -3.43 -14.86
N GLU A 8 -8.79 -3.13 -16.15
CA GLU A 8 -7.74 -2.74 -17.09
C GLU A 8 -7.10 -1.38 -16.81
N LEU A 9 -7.73 -0.58 -15.93
CA LEU A 9 -7.23 0.73 -15.51
C LEU A 9 -6.29 0.66 -14.31
N VAL A 10 -6.06 -0.52 -13.73
CA VAL A 10 -5.13 -0.69 -12.61
C VAL A 10 -3.69 -0.46 -13.11
N GLY A 11 -2.93 0.30 -12.32
CA GLY A 11 -1.56 0.65 -12.66
C GLY A 11 -1.43 1.86 -13.58
N ARG A 12 -0.27 2.02 -14.19
CA ARG A 12 0.10 3.19 -15.02
C ARG A 12 -0.18 4.52 -14.32
N THR A 13 0.05 4.55 -13.01
CA THR A 13 -0.17 5.73 -12.19
C THR A 13 0.91 6.78 -12.46
N PRO A 14 0.57 8.08 -12.39
CA PRO A 14 1.51 9.12 -12.77
C PRO A 14 2.63 9.32 -11.77
N LEU A 15 3.78 9.80 -12.28
CA LEU A 15 4.83 10.45 -11.51
C LEU A 15 4.62 11.96 -11.55
N VAL A 16 4.72 12.61 -10.38
CA VAL A 16 4.58 14.08 -10.25
C VAL A 16 5.82 14.63 -9.54
N GLU A 17 6.50 15.59 -10.16
CA GLU A 17 7.62 16.26 -9.51
C GLU A 17 7.13 17.22 -8.43
N VAL A 18 7.73 17.13 -7.26
CA VAL A 18 7.47 18.01 -6.12
C VAL A 18 8.79 18.66 -5.67
N SER A 19 8.87 19.98 -5.76
CA SER A 19 10.09 20.76 -5.54
C SER A 19 9.81 22.03 -4.75
N GLY A 20 10.86 22.77 -4.39
CA GLY A 20 10.76 24.06 -3.70
C GLY A 20 10.57 23.94 -2.20
N PHE A 21 10.98 22.81 -1.60
CA PHE A 21 11.03 22.67 -0.15
C PHE A 21 12.38 23.21 0.37
N GLU A 22 12.34 23.77 1.58
CA GLU A 22 13.52 24.34 2.21
C GLU A 22 14.66 23.31 2.34
N ASN A 23 15.87 23.72 1.95
CA ASN A 23 17.10 22.92 1.96
C ASN A 23 17.04 21.65 1.10
N GLN A 24 16.13 21.57 0.14
CA GLN A 24 16.06 20.47 -0.80
C GLN A 24 17.23 20.55 -1.80
N LYS A 25 18.04 19.48 -1.87
CA LYS A 25 19.22 19.35 -2.75
C LYS A 25 19.01 18.30 -3.84
N ALA A 26 18.20 17.28 -3.59
CA ALA A 26 17.80 16.26 -4.55
C ALA A 26 16.44 16.59 -5.17
N ARG A 27 16.17 16.08 -6.38
CA ARG A 27 14.84 16.13 -6.99
C ARG A 27 13.94 15.06 -6.35
N ILE A 28 12.70 15.42 -6.04
CA ILE A 28 11.70 14.47 -5.53
C ILE A 28 10.58 14.35 -6.56
N VAL A 29 10.31 13.12 -6.94
CA VAL A 29 9.14 12.74 -7.75
C VAL A 29 8.29 11.79 -6.93
N VAL A 30 6.98 11.94 -7.00
CA VAL A 30 6.05 11.10 -6.25
C VAL A 30 5.21 10.25 -7.18
N LYS A 31 5.14 8.94 -6.91
CA LYS A 31 4.26 7.99 -7.61
C LYS A 31 2.89 8.02 -6.96
N VAL A 32 1.88 8.53 -7.67
CA VAL A 32 0.56 8.83 -7.08
C VAL A 32 -0.40 7.65 -7.30
N GLU A 33 -0.40 6.70 -6.39
CA GLU A 33 -1.21 5.48 -6.46
C GLU A 33 -2.73 5.70 -6.23
N ALA A 34 -3.12 6.90 -5.80
CA ALA A 34 -4.52 7.31 -5.73
C ALA A 34 -5.22 7.31 -7.11
N PHE A 35 -4.48 7.30 -8.21
CA PHE A 35 -5.04 7.21 -9.57
C PHE A 35 -5.47 5.80 -9.99
N ASN A 36 -5.20 4.78 -9.19
CA ASN A 36 -5.85 3.49 -9.40
C ASN A 36 -7.38 3.61 -9.21
N PRO A 37 -8.20 2.78 -9.87
CA PRO A 37 -9.67 2.86 -9.83
C PRO A 37 -10.28 2.87 -8.44
N GLY A 38 -9.75 2.08 -7.52
CA GLY A 38 -10.17 2.04 -6.11
C GLY A 38 -9.41 3.03 -5.22
N GLY A 39 -8.55 3.89 -5.79
CA GLY A 39 -7.89 4.99 -5.10
C GLY A 39 -6.69 4.59 -4.25
N SER A 40 -6.06 3.46 -4.49
CA SER A 40 -4.85 3.07 -3.76
C SER A 40 -3.96 2.05 -4.49
N VAL A 41 -2.71 1.96 -4.02
CA VAL A 41 -1.73 0.94 -4.44
C VAL A 41 -2.24 -0.50 -4.26
N LYS A 42 -3.20 -0.72 -3.37
CA LYS A 42 -3.74 -2.05 -3.07
C LYS A 42 -4.63 -2.62 -4.17
N ASP A 43 -5.06 -1.80 -5.11
CA ASP A 43 -5.80 -2.25 -6.29
C ASP A 43 -4.95 -3.21 -7.11
N ARG A 44 -3.64 -2.95 -7.20
CA ARG A 44 -2.68 -3.82 -7.90
C ARG A 44 -2.64 -5.22 -7.30
N ILE A 45 -2.45 -5.31 -5.99
CA ILE A 45 -2.36 -6.61 -5.32
C ILE A 45 -3.71 -7.32 -5.25
N ALA A 46 -4.82 -6.58 -5.13
CA ALA A 46 -6.16 -7.17 -5.14
C ALA A 46 -6.44 -7.87 -6.48
N LEU A 47 -6.14 -7.21 -7.60
CA LEU A 47 -6.28 -7.81 -8.93
C LEU A 47 -5.33 -9.00 -9.09
N ALA A 48 -4.04 -8.82 -8.78
CA ALA A 48 -3.03 -9.86 -8.97
C ALA A 48 -3.29 -11.13 -8.14
N MET A 49 -3.68 -10.99 -6.88
CA MET A 49 -3.97 -12.16 -6.03
C MET A 49 -5.21 -12.92 -6.49
N ILE A 50 -6.23 -12.20 -7.01
CA ILE A 50 -7.42 -12.83 -7.60
C ILE A 50 -7.03 -13.58 -8.88
N GLU A 51 -6.31 -12.94 -9.80
CA GLU A 51 -5.90 -13.57 -11.08
C GLU A 51 -4.94 -14.74 -10.89
N ASP A 52 -4.03 -14.65 -9.91
CA ASP A 52 -3.17 -15.78 -9.56
C ASP A 52 -3.99 -16.96 -9.01
N ALA A 53 -4.94 -16.70 -8.14
CA ALA A 53 -5.83 -17.73 -7.61
C ALA A 53 -6.74 -18.36 -8.67
N GLU A 54 -7.21 -17.58 -9.67
CA GLU A 54 -7.92 -18.08 -10.84
C GLU A 54 -7.03 -18.99 -11.69
N LYS A 55 -5.84 -18.50 -12.05
CA LYS A 55 -4.87 -19.20 -12.88
C LYS A 55 -4.46 -20.54 -12.27
N ASN A 56 -4.27 -20.58 -10.97
CA ASN A 56 -3.90 -21.80 -10.24
C ASN A 56 -5.11 -22.69 -9.92
N GLY A 57 -6.31 -22.30 -10.32
CA GLY A 57 -7.55 -23.07 -10.11
C GLY A 57 -8.01 -23.13 -8.65
N VAL A 58 -7.45 -22.30 -7.78
CA VAL A 58 -7.83 -22.17 -6.37
C VAL A 58 -9.15 -21.42 -6.24
N LEU A 59 -9.31 -20.32 -6.99
CA LEU A 59 -10.54 -19.52 -7.03
C LEU A 59 -11.38 -19.91 -8.25
N LYS A 60 -12.56 -20.47 -8.02
CA LYS A 60 -13.51 -20.87 -9.07
C LYS A 60 -14.50 -19.75 -9.39
N PRO A 61 -15.04 -19.66 -10.62
CA PRO A 61 -16.06 -18.67 -10.97
C PRO A 61 -17.22 -18.65 -9.96
N GLY A 62 -17.59 -17.45 -9.47
CA GLY A 62 -18.67 -17.25 -8.51
C GLY A 62 -18.34 -17.64 -7.06
N ALA A 63 -17.12 -18.07 -6.77
CA ALA A 63 -16.66 -18.39 -5.41
C ALA A 63 -16.67 -17.15 -4.49
N THR A 64 -16.44 -17.39 -3.21
CA THR A 64 -16.38 -16.36 -2.19
C THR A 64 -14.92 -16.06 -1.82
N ILE A 65 -14.51 -14.80 -1.95
CA ILE A 65 -13.23 -14.29 -1.44
C ILE A 65 -13.46 -13.83 -0.02
N ILE A 66 -12.60 -14.25 0.91
CA ILE A 66 -12.60 -13.81 2.30
C ILE A 66 -11.25 -13.17 2.60
N GLU A 67 -11.23 -12.02 3.27
CA GLU A 67 -9.97 -11.42 3.70
C GLU A 67 -10.13 -10.71 5.05
N PRO A 68 -9.24 -10.97 6.03
CA PRO A 68 -9.22 -10.22 7.28
C PRO A 68 -8.52 -8.88 7.07
N THR A 69 -9.29 -7.85 6.72
CA THR A 69 -8.77 -6.51 6.46
C THR A 69 -9.85 -5.45 6.55
N SER A 70 -9.47 -4.29 7.05
CA SER A 70 -10.31 -3.08 7.08
C SER A 70 -9.73 -1.94 6.25
N GLY A 71 -8.56 -2.16 5.63
CA GLY A 71 -7.82 -1.15 4.91
C GLY A 71 -8.05 -1.16 3.40
N ASN A 72 -7.11 -0.56 2.70
CA ASN A 72 -7.16 -0.40 1.24
C ASN A 72 -7.22 -1.73 0.47
N THR A 73 -6.64 -2.80 1.03
CA THR A 73 -6.77 -4.15 0.43
C THR A 73 -8.22 -4.61 0.40
N GLY A 74 -8.99 -4.35 1.46
CA GLY A 74 -10.42 -4.65 1.48
C GLY A 74 -11.19 -3.89 0.41
N VAL A 75 -10.86 -2.61 0.19
CA VAL A 75 -11.46 -1.81 -0.89
C VAL A 75 -11.11 -2.41 -2.25
N GLY A 76 -9.82 -2.71 -2.49
CA GLY A 76 -9.38 -3.34 -3.73
C GLY A 76 -10.07 -4.67 -4.00
N LEU A 77 -10.13 -5.57 -3.01
CA LEU A 77 -10.79 -6.88 -3.14
C LEU A 77 -12.31 -6.74 -3.35
N ALA A 78 -12.95 -5.76 -2.72
CA ALA A 78 -14.39 -5.55 -2.88
C ALA A 78 -14.73 -5.13 -4.32
N TRP A 79 -14.08 -4.11 -4.87
CA TRP A 79 -14.41 -3.63 -6.20
C TRP A 79 -13.91 -4.56 -7.31
N VAL A 80 -12.70 -5.14 -7.19
CA VAL A 80 -12.21 -6.14 -8.16
C VAL A 80 -13.07 -7.40 -8.12
N GLY A 81 -13.43 -7.88 -6.92
CA GLY A 81 -14.30 -9.03 -6.75
C GLY A 81 -15.62 -8.86 -7.48
N VAL A 82 -16.29 -7.73 -7.28
CA VAL A 82 -17.54 -7.41 -7.98
C VAL A 82 -17.34 -7.32 -9.50
N ALA A 83 -16.26 -6.66 -9.95
CA ALA A 83 -15.98 -6.53 -11.39
C ALA A 83 -15.71 -7.89 -12.08
N LYS A 84 -15.20 -8.87 -11.33
CA LYS A 84 -14.91 -10.24 -11.81
C LYS A 84 -15.99 -11.28 -11.44
N GLY A 85 -17.11 -10.84 -10.82
CA GLY A 85 -18.26 -11.72 -10.50
C GLY A 85 -18.08 -12.58 -9.24
N TYR A 86 -17.20 -12.19 -8.32
CA TYR A 86 -17.00 -12.87 -7.03
C TYR A 86 -17.79 -12.23 -5.89
N LYS A 87 -18.14 -13.04 -4.91
CA LYS A 87 -18.63 -12.55 -3.62
C LYS A 87 -17.44 -12.22 -2.72
N THR A 88 -17.50 -11.10 -2.02
CA THR A 88 -16.43 -10.70 -1.10
C THR A 88 -16.96 -10.58 0.32
N ILE A 89 -16.31 -11.23 1.27
CA ILE A 89 -16.57 -11.13 2.71
C ILE A 89 -15.30 -10.57 3.37
N LEU A 90 -15.43 -9.46 4.08
CA LEU A 90 -14.33 -8.84 4.80
C LEU A 90 -14.57 -8.94 6.29
N THR A 91 -13.61 -9.49 7.02
CA THR A 91 -13.66 -9.58 8.47
C THR A 91 -12.83 -8.47 9.10
N MET A 92 -13.38 -7.76 10.07
CA MET A 92 -12.71 -6.64 10.71
C MET A 92 -13.27 -6.34 12.10
N PRO A 93 -12.48 -5.70 12.98
CA PRO A 93 -13.00 -5.23 14.26
C PRO A 93 -14.11 -4.18 14.09
N GLU A 94 -15.11 -4.22 14.95
CA GLU A 94 -16.23 -3.26 14.97
C GLU A 94 -15.82 -1.81 15.23
N THR A 95 -14.58 -1.60 15.70
CA THR A 95 -13.98 -0.26 15.93
C THR A 95 -13.59 0.47 14.65
N MET A 96 -13.69 -0.18 13.49
CA MET A 96 -13.40 0.46 12.20
C MET A 96 -14.41 1.55 11.88
N SER A 97 -13.95 2.63 11.25
CA SER A 97 -14.78 3.80 10.95
C SER A 97 -16.01 3.47 10.10
N VAL A 98 -17.08 4.20 10.32
CA VAL A 98 -18.34 4.02 9.59
C VAL A 98 -18.16 4.30 8.10
N GLU A 99 -17.35 5.30 7.74
CA GLU A 99 -17.06 5.67 6.35
C GLU A 99 -16.41 4.50 5.60
N ARG A 100 -15.43 3.83 6.22
CA ARG A 100 -14.78 2.64 5.64
C ARG A 100 -15.77 1.51 5.44
N ARG A 101 -16.59 1.24 6.45
CA ARG A 101 -17.63 0.20 6.35
C ARG A 101 -18.65 0.51 5.26
N ASN A 102 -19.06 1.77 5.13
CA ASN A 102 -19.99 2.20 4.09
C ASN A 102 -19.38 2.09 2.68
N LEU A 103 -18.12 2.46 2.49
CA LEU A 103 -17.42 2.30 1.23
C LEU A 103 -17.37 0.83 0.78
N LEU A 104 -17.02 -0.08 1.68
CA LEU A 104 -16.96 -1.51 1.40
C LEU A 104 -18.34 -2.09 1.06
N LYS A 105 -19.38 -1.68 1.80
CA LYS A 105 -20.78 -2.06 1.50
C LYS A 105 -21.27 -1.51 0.17
N ALA A 106 -20.86 -0.30 -0.22
CA ALA A 106 -21.22 0.29 -1.50
C ALA A 106 -20.70 -0.53 -2.69
N TYR A 107 -19.56 -1.21 -2.54
CA TYR A 107 -19.05 -2.20 -3.50
C TYR A 107 -19.72 -3.59 -3.37
N GLY A 108 -20.70 -3.75 -2.48
CA GLY A 108 -21.41 -5.03 -2.30
C GLY A 108 -20.68 -6.05 -1.41
N ALA A 109 -19.58 -5.69 -0.76
CA ALA A 109 -18.91 -6.60 0.15
C ALA A 109 -19.74 -6.84 1.42
N LYS A 110 -19.82 -8.12 1.84
CA LYS A 110 -20.37 -8.48 3.13
C LYS A 110 -19.32 -8.21 4.22
N LEU A 111 -19.73 -7.53 5.30
CA LEU A 111 -18.86 -7.26 6.43
C LEU A 111 -19.21 -8.19 7.60
N GLU A 112 -18.22 -8.85 8.11
CA GLU A 112 -18.28 -9.65 9.35
C GLU A 112 -17.48 -8.91 10.42
N LEU A 113 -18.21 -8.25 11.33
CA LEU A 113 -17.62 -7.48 12.42
C LEU A 113 -17.28 -8.39 13.58
N THR A 114 -16.09 -8.22 14.16
CA THR A 114 -15.62 -8.95 15.34
C THR A 114 -15.47 -8.00 16.53
N PRO A 115 -15.49 -8.51 17.78
CA PRO A 115 -15.30 -7.68 18.97
C PRO A 115 -14.05 -6.83 18.88
N GLY A 116 -14.17 -5.54 19.19
CA GLY A 116 -13.04 -4.60 19.13
C GLY A 116 -11.87 -4.98 20.04
N THR A 117 -12.16 -5.66 21.17
CA THR A 117 -11.17 -6.15 22.13
C THR A 117 -10.25 -7.23 21.56
N GLU A 118 -10.70 -7.96 20.54
CA GLU A 118 -9.92 -9.02 19.89
C GLU A 118 -9.02 -8.49 18.78
N GLY A 119 -9.24 -7.26 18.35
CA GLY A 119 -8.46 -6.61 17.27
C GLY A 119 -8.39 -7.45 15.98
N MET A 120 -7.27 -7.37 15.28
CA MET A 120 -7.08 -8.14 14.05
C MET A 120 -6.98 -9.65 14.26
N LYS A 121 -6.60 -10.12 15.45
CA LYS A 121 -6.59 -11.57 15.74
C LYS A 121 -8.01 -12.16 15.64
N GLY A 122 -9.01 -11.48 16.19
CA GLY A 122 -10.41 -11.88 16.08
C GLY A 122 -10.89 -11.89 14.62
N ALA A 123 -10.52 -10.87 13.84
CA ALA A 123 -10.85 -10.81 12.43
C ALA A 123 -10.23 -11.97 11.63
N ILE A 124 -8.98 -12.33 11.88
CA ILE A 124 -8.29 -13.47 11.25
C ILE A 124 -8.98 -14.79 11.63
N ALA A 125 -9.24 -15.01 12.91
CA ALA A 125 -9.92 -16.22 13.38
C ALA A 125 -11.32 -16.36 12.73
N ARG A 126 -12.06 -15.25 12.61
CA ARG A 126 -13.37 -15.25 11.95
C ARG A 126 -13.28 -15.54 10.45
N ALA A 127 -12.27 -15.02 9.76
CA ALA A 127 -12.03 -15.33 8.35
C ALA A 127 -11.80 -16.84 8.13
N GLU A 128 -10.98 -17.47 8.98
CA GLU A 128 -10.71 -18.91 8.90
C GLU A 128 -11.98 -19.76 9.23
N GLN A 129 -12.78 -19.37 10.19
CA GLN A 129 -14.06 -20.02 10.46
C GLN A 129 -15.00 -19.96 9.24
N LEU A 130 -15.11 -18.80 8.61
CA LEU A 130 -15.94 -18.64 7.42
C LEU A 130 -15.41 -19.46 6.25
N ARG A 131 -14.09 -19.48 6.05
CA ARG A 131 -13.46 -20.31 5.01
C ARG A 131 -13.78 -21.81 5.23
N ALA A 132 -13.77 -22.28 6.46
CA ALA A 132 -14.08 -23.66 6.76
C ALA A 132 -15.57 -24.03 6.57
N THR A 133 -16.47 -23.05 6.63
CA THR A 133 -17.92 -23.27 6.56
C THR A 133 -18.54 -22.94 5.20
N ILE A 134 -17.89 -22.11 4.39
CA ILE A 134 -18.40 -21.72 3.07
C ILE A 134 -17.68 -22.53 1.99
N PRO A 135 -18.39 -23.43 1.28
CA PRO A 135 -17.76 -24.27 0.25
C PRO A 135 -17.09 -23.44 -0.83
N GLY A 136 -15.83 -23.76 -1.14
CA GLY A 136 -15.05 -23.09 -2.17
C GLY A 136 -14.60 -21.65 -1.84
N ALA A 137 -14.77 -21.21 -0.59
CA ALA A 137 -14.27 -19.90 -0.16
C ALA A 137 -12.74 -19.89 -0.04
N VAL A 138 -12.12 -18.78 -0.44
CA VAL A 138 -10.67 -18.60 -0.49
C VAL A 138 -10.26 -17.37 0.33
N ILE A 139 -9.22 -17.51 1.15
CA ILE A 139 -8.50 -16.38 1.76
C ILE A 139 -7.26 -16.15 0.90
N LEU A 140 -7.08 -14.93 0.38
CA LEU A 140 -5.97 -14.59 -0.51
C LEU A 140 -4.67 -14.31 0.23
N GLY A 141 -4.73 -13.73 1.44
CA GLY A 141 -3.62 -13.64 2.37
C GLY A 141 -2.54 -12.63 1.98
N GLN A 142 -2.86 -11.34 1.97
CA GLN A 142 -1.96 -10.27 1.51
C GLN A 142 -0.54 -10.25 2.10
N PHE A 143 -0.36 -10.78 3.31
CA PHE A 143 0.94 -10.78 4.02
C PHE A 143 1.85 -11.97 3.68
N VAL A 144 1.31 -12.98 2.99
CA VAL A 144 2.01 -14.23 2.66
C VAL A 144 1.93 -14.59 1.17
N ASN A 145 1.05 -13.95 0.41
CA ASN A 145 0.80 -14.27 -1.00
C ASN A 145 1.90 -13.71 -1.91
N PRO A 146 2.63 -14.56 -2.65
CA PRO A 146 3.73 -14.13 -3.51
C PRO A 146 3.28 -13.27 -4.69
N ALA A 147 2.01 -13.33 -5.12
CA ALA A 147 1.47 -12.46 -6.16
C ALA A 147 1.53 -10.97 -5.76
N ASN A 148 1.57 -10.67 -4.45
CA ASN A 148 1.70 -9.30 -3.95
C ASN A 148 3.04 -8.66 -4.36
N PRO A 149 4.22 -9.11 -3.94
CA PRO A 149 5.47 -8.50 -4.42
C PRO A 149 5.68 -8.70 -5.93
N ALA A 150 5.23 -9.80 -6.51
CA ALA A 150 5.39 -10.08 -7.93
C ALA A 150 4.72 -9.04 -8.83
N ILE A 151 3.50 -8.59 -8.52
CA ILE A 151 2.83 -7.54 -9.32
C ILE A 151 3.56 -6.21 -9.24
N HIS A 152 4.13 -5.88 -8.09
CA HIS A 152 4.91 -4.65 -7.94
C HIS A 152 6.23 -4.71 -8.70
N GLU A 153 6.85 -5.88 -8.78
CA GLU A 153 8.03 -6.10 -9.60
C GLU A 153 7.70 -5.97 -11.09
N GLN A 154 6.62 -6.60 -11.54
CA GLN A 154 6.21 -6.64 -12.96
C GLN A 154 5.61 -5.32 -13.47
N THR A 155 5.07 -4.49 -12.60
CA THR A 155 4.34 -3.28 -13.01
C THR A 155 4.87 -2.00 -12.35
N THR A 156 4.71 -1.85 -11.05
CA THR A 156 5.07 -0.60 -10.33
C THR A 156 6.54 -0.26 -10.49
N GLY A 157 7.43 -1.25 -10.38
CA GLY A 157 8.87 -1.07 -10.56
C GLY A 157 9.24 -0.71 -11.98
N GLU A 158 8.65 -1.39 -12.96
CA GLU A 158 8.85 -1.11 -14.38
C GLU A 158 8.31 0.26 -14.79
N GLU A 159 7.15 0.66 -14.24
CA GLU A 159 6.61 2.00 -14.42
C GLU A 159 7.56 3.07 -13.86
N VAL A 160 8.09 2.89 -12.65
CA VAL A 160 9.06 3.82 -12.05
C VAL A 160 10.31 3.93 -12.91
N TRP A 161 10.87 2.80 -13.37
CA TRP A 161 12.05 2.77 -14.23
C TRP A 161 11.82 3.51 -15.55
N THR A 162 10.74 3.15 -16.24
CA THR A 162 10.41 3.71 -17.57
C THR A 162 10.07 5.20 -17.49
N ASP A 163 9.20 5.58 -16.55
CA ASP A 163 8.71 6.95 -16.41
C ASP A 163 9.79 7.93 -15.91
N THR A 164 10.91 7.40 -15.38
CA THR A 164 12.11 8.20 -15.03
C THR A 164 13.22 8.14 -16.08
N ASP A 165 13.00 7.51 -17.24
CA ASP A 165 14.03 7.22 -18.25
C ASP A 165 15.25 6.48 -17.63
N GLY A 166 15.02 5.60 -16.66
CA GLY A 166 16.06 4.89 -15.93
C GLY A 166 16.93 5.77 -15.00
N LYS A 167 16.48 6.98 -14.68
CA LYS A 167 17.26 7.97 -13.89
C LYS A 167 16.97 7.92 -12.38
N VAL A 168 16.06 7.05 -11.93
CA VAL A 168 15.80 6.90 -10.50
C VAL A 168 17.05 6.39 -9.78
N GLU A 169 17.46 7.09 -8.72
CA GLU A 169 18.64 6.73 -7.90
C GLU A 169 18.24 6.30 -6.50
N ILE A 170 17.12 6.80 -5.98
CA ILE A 170 16.60 6.42 -4.67
C ILE A 170 15.09 6.18 -4.79
N PHE A 171 14.63 5.01 -4.33
CA PHE A 171 13.20 4.69 -4.22
C PHE A 171 12.79 4.58 -2.76
N VAL A 172 11.67 5.21 -2.39
CA VAL A 172 11.18 5.27 -1.00
C VAL A 172 9.75 4.76 -0.93
N ALA A 173 9.47 3.79 -0.07
CA ALA A 173 8.12 3.28 0.14
C ALA A 173 7.88 2.82 1.59
N GLY A 174 6.67 3.05 2.11
CA GLY A 174 6.22 2.56 3.41
C GLY A 174 5.98 1.05 3.41
N VAL A 175 6.27 0.40 4.55
CA VAL A 175 6.12 -1.05 4.73
C VAL A 175 4.86 -1.38 5.52
N GLY A 176 3.81 -1.80 4.80
CA GLY A 176 2.64 -2.47 5.37
C GLY A 176 2.77 -3.98 5.22
N THR A 177 2.46 -4.51 4.02
CA THR A 177 2.74 -5.90 3.68
C THR A 177 4.19 -6.14 3.22
N GLY A 178 4.93 -5.10 2.89
CA GLY A 178 6.28 -5.21 2.33
C GLY A 178 6.32 -5.46 0.82
N GLY A 179 5.21 -5.86 0.21
CA GLY A 179 5.17 -6.22 -1.20
C GLY A 179 5.61 -5.11 -2.16
N THR A 180 5.21 -3.87 -1.89
CA THR A 180 5.58 -2.71 -2.73
C THR A 180 7.08 -2.47 -2.74
N VAL A 181 7.70 -2.30 -1.56
CA VAL A 181 9.13 -1.99 -1.47
C VAL A 181 9.98 -3.16 -1.99
N SER A 182 9.55 -4.40 -1.72
CA SER A 182 10.23 -5.60 -2.17
C SER A 182 10.15 -5.79 -3.69
N GLY A 183 8.95 -5.72 -4.25
CA GLY A 183 8.76 -5.90 -5.69
C GLY A 183 9.40 -4.78 -6.51
N VAL A 184 9.16 -3.52 -6.14
CA VAL A 184 9.79 -2.38 -6.82
C VAL A 184 11.31 -2.42 -6.66
N GLY A 185 11.80 -2.70 -5.45
CA GLY A 185 13.23 -2.83 -5.19
C GLY A 185 13.88 -3.91 -6.06
N SER A 186 13.25 -5.08 -6.16
CA SER A 186 13.72 -6.18 -7.04
C SER A 186 13.78 -5.77 -8.50
N ALA A 187 12.73 -5.11 -9.02
CA ALA A 187 12.70 -4.63 -10.41
C ALA A 187 13.80 -3.58 -10.67
N LEU A 188 13.89 -2.56 -9.82
CA LEU A 188 14.88 -1.50 -10.01
C LEU A 188 16.32 -2.02 -9.92
N LYS A 189 16.62 -2.93 -8.98
CA LYS A 189 17.96 -3.53 -8.84
C LYS A 189 18.33 -4.45 -10.00
N LYS A 190 17.36 -5.06 -10.71
CA LYS A 190 17.62 -5.81 -11.95
C LYS A 190 18.06 -4.90 -13.09
N HIS A 191 17.49 -3.68 -13.18
CA HIS A 191 17.89 -2.68 -14.16
C HIS A 191 19.22 -2.00 -13.79
N ASN A 192 19.35 -1.60 -12.51
CA ASN A 192 20.55 -0.93 -12.00
C ASN A 192 20.71 -1.26 -10.50
N SER A 193 21.70 -2.09 -10.18
CA SER A 193 21.98 -2.51 -8.80
C SER A 193 22.41 -1.37 -7.88
N ALA A 194 22.80 -0.20 -8.42
CA ALA A 194 23.15 0.98 -7.65
C ALA A 194 21.95 1.80 -7.16
N VAL A 195 20.74 1.50 -7.61
CA VAL A 195 19.53 2.16 -7.09
C VAL A 195 19.35 1.83 -5.61
N LYS A 196 19.30 2.86 -4.78
CA LYS A 196 19.08 2.73 -3.34
C LYS A 196 17.59 2.59 -3.04
N VAL A 197 17.22 1.50 -2.37
CA VAL A 197 15.84 1.21 -1.97
C VAL A 197 15.68 1.45 -0.47
N VAL A 198 14.77 2.35 -0.11
CA VAL A 198 14.54 2.80 1.26
C VAL A 198 13.13 2.39 1.70
N ALA A 199 13.08 1.57 2.72
CA ALA A 199 11.85 1.21 3.41
C ALA A 199 11.51 2.23 4.50
N VAL A 200 10.21 2.49 4.72
CA VAL A 200 9.75 3.38 5.79
C VAL A 200 8.86 2.63 6.75
N GLU A 201 9.15 2.73 8.04
CA GLU A 201 8.34 2.16 9.13
C GLU A 201 8.03 3.21 10.19
N PRO A 202 6.95 3.03 11.02
CA PRO A 202 6.65 3.94 12.12
C PRO A 202 7.73 3.88 13.21
N ALA A 203 8.20 5.03 13.69
CA ALA A 203 9.22 5.11 14.74
C ALA A 203 8.80 4.42 16.05
N SER A 204 7.49 4.46 16.39
CA SER A 204 6.96 3.80 17.58
C SER A 204 6.64 2.30 17.38
N SER A 205 6.80 1.76 16.15
CA SER A 205 6.62 0.34 15.83
C SER A 205 7.69 -0.10 14.82
N ALA A 206 8.94 0.04 15.23
CA ALA A 206 10.14 -0.15 14.41
C ALA A 206 10.53 -1.63 14.31
N VAL A 207 9.64 -2.47 13.79
CA VAL A 207 9.79 -3.93 13.75
C VAL A 207 10.93 -4.36 12.83
N LEU A 208 11.13 -3.66 11.71
CA LEU A 208 12.18 -4.00 10.74
C LEU A 208 13.58 -3.67 11.29
N THR A 209 13.70 -2.58 12.04
CA THR A 209 15.02 -2.13 12.58
C THR A 209 15.32 -2.67 13.97
N THR A 210 14.31 -2.77 14.85
CA THR A 210 14.51 -3.13 16.26
C THR A 210 13.82 -4.42 16.70
N GLY A 211 12.93 -4.96 15.88
CA GLY A 211 12.09 -6.11 16.24
C GLY A 211 10.93 -5.78 17.20
N VAL A 212 10.77 -4.51 17.60
CA VAL A 212 9.82 -4.11 18.65
C VAL A 212 8.55 -3.50 18.02
N PRO A 213 7.39 -4.15 18.16
CA PRO A 213 6.10 -3.58 17.73
C PRO A 213 5.60 -2.56 18.76
N GLY A 214 4.83 -1.57 18.29
CA GLY A 214 4.22 -0.57 19.14
C GLY A 214 2.96 0.05 18.52
N LYS A 215 2.28 0.90 19.29
CA LYS A 215 1.10 1.63 18.80
C LYS A 215 1.54 2.87 18.03
N HIS A 216 0.93 3.10 16.87
CA HIS A 216 1.15 4.26 16.03
C HIS A 216 -0.13 4.68 15.32
N LYS A 217 -0.13 5.88 14.71
CA LYS A 217 -1.28 6.43 13.99
C LYS A 217 -1.10 6.40 12.46
N ILE A 218 0.02 5.91 11.95
CA ILE A 218 0.30 5.86 10.51
C ILE A 218 -0.44 4.66 9.89
N GLN A 219 -1.70 4.86 9.54
CA GLN A 219 -2.51 3.81 8.93
C GLN A 219 -1.91 3.36 7.59
N GLY A 220 -1.96 2.05 7.34
CA GLY A 220 -1.50 1.43 6.08
C GLY A 220 -0.09 0.86 6.09
N ILE A 221 0.73 1.20 7.08
CA ILE A 221 2.07 0.62 7.31
C ILE A 221 2.22 0.16 8.77
N GLY A 222 3.32 -0.49 9.11
CA GLY A 222 3.62 -0.90 10.49
C GLY A 222 2.68 -1.99 11.00
N ALA A 223 2.67 -3.17 10.36
CA ALA A 223 1.79 -4.29 10.71
C ALA A 223 2.06 -4.91 12.11
N GLY A 224 3.15 -4.53 12.77
CA GLY A 224 3.55 -5.06 14.08
C GLY A 224 4.30 -6.40 14.00
N PHE A 225 4.61 -6.87 12.82
CA PHE A 225 5.43 -8.07 12.54
C PHE A 225 6.11 -7.90 11.16
N VAL A 226 7.12 -8.72 10.88
CA VAL A 226 7.78 -8.76 9.56
C VAL A 226 6.95 -9.66 8.64
N PRO A 227 6.34 -9.13 7.56
CA PRO A 227 5.54 -9.92 6.64
C PRO A 227 6.39 -10.89 5.79
N SER A 228 5.85 -12.05 5.43
CA SER A 228 6.55 -12.99 4.52
C SER A 228 6.74 -12.45 3.09
N THR A 229 5.96 -11.46 2.70
CA THR A 229 6.07 -10.75 1.42
C THR A 229 7.12 -9.62 1.44
N TYR A 230 7.78 -9.37 2.58
CA TYR A 230 8.91 -8.46 2.68
C TYR A 230 10.21 -9.20 2.35
N ASN A 231 10.95 -8.68 1.37
CA ASN A 231 12.28 -9.18 0.99
C ASN A 231 13.37 -8.20 1.48
N PRO A 232 14.12 -8.52 2.53
CA PRO A 232 15.17 -7.65 3.03
C PRO A 232 16.31 -7.43 2.02
N ASP A 233 16.58 -8.40 1.12
CA ASP A 233 17.65 -8.30 0.12
C ASP A 233 17.35 -7.24 -0.96
N ALA A 234 16.09 -6.84 -1.10
CA ALA A 234 15.69 -5.78 -2.01
C ALA A 234 15.80 -4.37 -1.39
N VAL A 235 16.13 -4.25 -0.09
CA VAL A 235 16.12 -3.00 0.68
C VAL A 235 17.49 -2.67 1.21
N ASP A 236 17.96 -1.44 0.99
CA ASP A 236 19.29 -0.98 1.41
C ASP A 236 19.27 -0.21 2.75
N GLU A 237 18.16 0.47 3.05
CA GLU A 237 18.02 1.27 4.27
C GLU A 237 16.57 1.21 4.77
N VAL A 238 16.41 1.22 6.10
CA VAL A 238 15.09 1.40 6.74
C VAL A 238 15.12 2.72 7.52
N ILE A 239 14.16 3.60 7.23
CA ILE A 239 13.99 4.89 7.91
C ILE A 239 12.73 4.83 8.75
N THR A 240 12.85 5.22 10.02
CA THR A 240 11.71 5.39 10.92
C THR A 240 11.14 6.79 10.78
N VAL A 241 9.78 6.91 10.78
CA VAL A 241 9.07 8.18 10.71
C VAL A 241 8.09 8.27 11.87
N THR A 242 8.02 9.43 12.54
CA THR A 242 7.05 9.67 13.61
C THR A 242 5.65 9.90 13.07
N ASP A 243 4.63 9.72 13.92
CA ASP A 243 3.24 10.05 13.56
C ASP A 243 3.11 11.52 13.13
N ASP A 244 3.78 12.42 13.85
CA ASP A 244 3.74 13.87 13.60
C ASP A 244 4.41 14.23 12.26
N ASP A 245 5.54 13.64 11.94
CA ASP A 245 6.21 13.84 10.64
C ASP A 245 5.37 13.31 9.47
N ALA A 246 4.71 12.16 9.65
CA ALA A 246 3.82 11.60 8.65
C ALA A 246 2.62 12.53 8.39
N PHE A 247 2.00 13.05 9.45
CA PHE A 247 0.90 14.00 9.35
C PHE A 247 1.34 15.33 8.72
N ALA A 248 2.47 15.87 9.17
CA ALA A 248 3.04 17.10 8.62
C ALA A 248 3.38 16.96 7.14
N GLY A 249 3.94 15.80 6.73
CA GLY A 249 4.26 15.50 5.35
C GLY A 249 3.02 15.47 4.44
N ALA A 250 1.95 14.80 4.87
CA ALA A 250 0.70 14.75 4.11
C ALA A 250 0.04 16.14 4.00
N ARG A 251 -0.03 16.90 5.11
CA ARG A 251 -0.55 18.27 5.12
C ARG A 251 0.29 19.19 4.21
N LYS A 252 1.61 19.04 4.24
CA LYS A 252 2.52 19.83 3.39
C LYS A 252 2.24 19.57 1.90
N LEU A 253 2.13 18.32 1.47
CA LEU A 253 1.78 17.98 0.09
C LEU A 253 0.41 18.58 -0.31
N ALA A 254 -0.60 18.44 0.54
CA ALA A 254 -1.93 18.98 0.27
C ALA A 254 -1.91 20.50 0.13
N ARG A 255 -1.30 21.22 1.08
CA ARG A 255 -1.34 22.68 1.15
C ARG A 255 -0.40 23.39 0.19
N THR A 256 0.69 22.75 -0.26
CA THR A 256 1.70 23.39 -1.11
C THR A 256 1.76 22.85 -2.53
N LYS A 257 1.26 21.62 -2.75
CA LYS A 257 1.30 20.95 -4.07
C LYS A 257 -0.08 20.53 -4.58
N GLY A 258 -1.15 20.72 -3.79
CA GLY A 258 -2.49 20.28 -4.16
C GLY A 258 -2.67 18.75 -4.17
N LEU A 259 -1.73 18.02 -3.59
CA LEU A 259 -1.78 16.55 -3.52
C LEU A 259 -2.41 16.12 -2.19
N LEU A 260 -3.71 15.82 -2.21
CA LEU A 260 -4.45 15.33 -1.06
C LEU A 260 -4.18 13.82 -0.90
N VAL A 261 -3.30 13.46 0.03
CA VAL A 261 -2.79 12.10 0.20
C VAL A 261 -2.99 11.59 1.63
N GLY A 262 -2.93 10.26 1.81
CA GLY A 262 -3.09 9.62 3.12
C GLY A 262 -1.87 9.74 4.02
N ILE A 263 -2.02 9.22 5.26
CA ILE A 263 -1.00 9.35 6.32
C ILE A 263 0.30 8.64 5.94
N SER A 264 0.22 7.42 5.40
CA SER A 264 1.41 6.67 4.97
C SER A 264 2.11 7.30 3.75
N SER A 265 1.36 8.03 2.91
CA SER A 265 1.93 8.86 1.85
C SER A 265 2.77 10.00 2.45
N GLY A 266 2.27 10.64 3.51
CA GLY A 266 3.01 11.65 4.25
C GLY A 266 4.28 11.10 4.88
N ALA A 267 4.25 9.87 5.41
CA ALA A 267 5.43 9.21 5.96
C ALA A 267 6.49 8.96 4.88
N ALA A 268 6.10 8.40 3.73
CA ALA A 268 7.03 8.17 2.60
C ALA A 268 7.63 9.50 2.07
N PHE A 269 6.80 10.53 1.96
CA PHE A 269 7.26 11.85 1.55
C PHE A 269 8.22 12.49 2.56
N SER A 270 7.94 12.39 3.87
CA SER A 270 8.82 12.93 4.92
C SER A 270 10.20 12.27 4.91
N ALA A 271 10.25 10.95 4.73
CA ALA A 271 11.51 10.22 4.55
C ALA A 271 12.25 10.67 3.28
N ALA A 272 11.55 10.79 2.15
CA ALA A 272 12.13 11.28 0.90
C ALA A 272 12.67 12.72 1.03
N LEU A 273 11.95 13.59 1.72
CA LEU A 273 12.39 14.98 1.96
C LEU A 273 13.62 15.03 2.86
N ALA A 274 13.69 14.18 3.89
CA ALA A 274 14.88 14.05 4.75
C ALA A 274 16.11 13.59 3.93
N LEU A 275 15.93 12.61 3.06
CA LEU A 275 16.98 12.15 2.12
C LEU A 275 17.39 13.26 1.13
N ALA A 276 16.43 14.01 0.60
CA ALA A 276 16.69 15.07 -0.37
C ALA A 276 17.47 16.27 0.22
N ARG A 277 17.52 16.40 1.53
CA ARG A 277 18.28 17.45 2.24
C ARG A 277 19.74 17.09 2.48
N LYS A 278 20.10 15.81 2.37
CA LYS A 278 21.50 15.35 2.59
C LYS A 278 22.40 15.79 1.45
N ASP A 279 23.62 16.25 1.77
CA ASP A 279 24.62 16.67 0.79
C ASP A 279 24.97 15.55 -0.18
N GLU A 280 25.10 14.34 0.31
CA GLU A 280 25.41 13.13 -0.45
C GLU A 280 24.38 12.79 -1.54
N ASN A 281 23.19 13.35 -1.44
CA ASN A 281 22.09 13.14 -2.39
C ASN A 281 21.84 14.33 -3.30
N ALA A 282 22.71 15.35 -3.29
CA ALA A 282 22.56 16.52 -4.14
C ALA A 282 22.51 16.12 -5.63
N GLY A 283 21.50 16.64 -6.34
CA GLY A 283 21.27 16.36 -7.77
C GLY A 283 20.61 15.02 -8.09
N LYS A 284 20.50 14.08 -7.13
CA LYS A 284 19.88 12.77 -7.36
C LYS A 284 18.37 12.86 -7.56
N LEU A 285 17.83 11.86 -8.24
CA LEU A 285 16.39 11.67 -8.40
C LEU A 285 15.86 10.66 -7.38
N ILE A 286 14.99 11.15 -6.49
CA ILE A 286 14.29 10.35 -5.46
C ILE A 286 12.85 10.15 -5.90
N VAL A 287 12.39 8.89 -5.95
CA VAL A 287 11.00 8.55 -6.18
C VAL A 287 10.37 8.05 -4.89
N ALA A 288 9.32 8.73 -4.40
CA ALA A 288 8.54 8.31 -3.24
C ALA A 288 7.16 7.80 -3.66
N LEU A 289 6.76 6.60 -3.22
CA LEU A 289 5.44 6.08 -3.53
C LEU A 289 4.43 6.59 -2.51
N LEU A 290 3.35 7.22 -3.01
CA LEU A 290 2.21 7.72 -2.24
C LEU A 290 1.04 6.74 -2.38
N PRO A 291 0.77 5.92 -1.34
CA PRO A 291 -0.11 4.75 -1.47
C PRO A 291 -1.57 5.05 -1.77
N ASP A 292 -2.14 6.16 -1.28
CA ASP A 292 -3.58 6.41 -1.37
C ASP A 292 -3.98 7.89 -1.27
N THR A 293 -5.30 8.14 -1.46
CA THR A 293 -5.92 9.45 -1.34
C THR A 293 -6.16 9.87 0.12
N GLY A 294 -6.06 11.17 0.39
CA GLY A 294 -6.36 11.75 1.71
C GLY A 294 -7.84 11.79 2.07
N GLU A 295 -8.75 11.63 1.10
CA GLU A 295 -10.21 11.63 1.34
C GLU A 295 -10.63 10.55 2.34
N ARG A 296 -9.89 9.45 2.43
CA ARG A 296 -10.13 8.36 3.39
C ARG A 296 -9.83 8.71 4.84
N TYR A 297 -9.26 9.89 5.09
CA TYR A 297 -8.74 10.32 6.40
C TYR A 297 -9.35 11.64 6.88
N LEU A 298 -10.40 12.16 6.18
CA LEU A 298 -11.03 13.44 6.54
C LEU A 298 -11.73 13.41 7.91
N SER A 299 -12.14 12.23 8.39
CA SER A 299 -12.70 12.04 9.73
C SER A 299 -11.64 11.74 10.81
N THR A 300 -10.36 11.87 10.47
CA THR A 300 -9.25 11.71 11.41
C THR A 300 -8.57 13.04 11.70
N SER A 301 -7.66 13.08 12.67
CA SER A 301 -6.87 14.26 12.96
C SER A 301 -5.82 14.63 11.91
N LEU A 302 -5.80 13.95 10.76
CA LEU A 302 -4.82 14.25 9.71
C LEU A 302 -4.89 15.70 9.22
N PHE A 303 -6.09 16.23 9.03
CA PHE A 303 -6.30 17.57 8.45
C PHE A 303 -6.84 18.62 9.45
N GLU A 304 -6.81 18.28 10.73
CA GLU A 304 -7.12 19.21 11.83
C GLU A 304 -6.01 20.26 12.07
#